data_d1622b6d39e45fafeb0ccc0630e6326f
#
_entry.id   d1622b6d39e45fafeb0ccc0630e6326f
#
_cell.length_a   1.000
_cell.length_b   1.000
_cell.length_c   1.000
_cell.angle_alpha   90.00
_cell.angle_beta   90.00
_cell.angle_gamma   90.00
#
_symmetry.space_group_name_H-M   'P 1'
#
loop_
_entity.id
_entity.type
_entity.pdbx_description
1 polymer ?
#
loop_
_entity_poly.entity_id
_entity_poly.type
_entity_poly.pdbx_seq_one_letter_code
_entity_poly.pdbx_strand_id
1 'polypeptide(L)'
;MIIYDNIHGYINLDPIASAIVDTPVFQRLRNIHQTGVLYLVFPTANHSRFEHSVGTYHLATQMIEKISKKQPELKITSEIIQLVGIAGLCHDLGHLLFSHLFDDYFLESLTNHNELKTLTKNVYHENRSITLINHMVDKYEVPLNKDQLKVIGDLINPKESEYGKWKPKYQVGRWIFQIISNPLNSIDVDKFDYLVRDTQAVGLKFGFNYSRIIEDAKVIENKICYSLQCSEDIYQMFFIRYRLHRQIYNHKAVKAIEILIIKLLIEIEKELNISQYILDPEKMMELVDSFIWHGHTNISIKKIIEEINQRKIPKLVYQDVSLHPCEFDEDKLKQSFDANTYHILRFKVGYVGGKSNPLNKITFYNLKNGKIISENKVRSFSLLITQKHQEYFLRVYCMNLSLLDKFNEYFEELSQSKNGSEENNED
;
A
#
# COMPACT_ATOMS: atom_id res chain seq x y z
N MET A 1 -24.34 13.11 -1.93
CA MET A 1 -24.61 11.76 -1.33
C MET A 1 -24.03 11.71 0.07
N ILE A 2 -24.66 10.96 1.00
CA ILE A 2 -24.12 10.73 2.36
C ILE A 2 -23.83 9.23 2.48
N ILE A 3 -22.63 8.88 2.92
CA ILE A 3 -22.21 7.51 3.20
C ILE A 3 -21.86 7.40 4.68
N TYR A 4 -22.35 6.36 5.36
CA TYR A 4 -21.91 6.03 6.71
C TYR A 4 -20.69 5.11 6.64
N ASP A 5 -19.58 5.55 7.23
CA ASP A 5 -18.34 4.81 7.37
C ASP A 5 -18.11 4.45 8.86
N ASN A 6 -17.67 3.23 9.14
CA ASN A 6 -17.50 2.75 10.51
C ASN A 6 -16.27 3.36 11.22
N ILE A 7 -15.38 4.01 10.49
CA ILE A 7 -14.20 4.72 11.03
C ILE A 7 -14.48 6.21 11.19
N HIS A 8 -15.05 6.84 10.15
CA HIS A 8 -15.19 8.29 10.06
C HIS A 8 -16.62 8.80 10.31
N GLY A 9 -17.57 7.88 10.50
CA GLY A 9 -18.99 8.24 10.66
C GLY A 9 -19.63 8.69 9.34
N TYR A 10 -20.43 9.75 9.38
CA TYR A 10 -21.13 10.25 8.19
C TYR A 10 -20.21 11.09 7.31
N ILE A 11 -19.99 10.62 6.08
CA ILE A 11 -19.19 11.30 5.07
C ILE A 11 -20.12 11.90 4.02
N ASN A 12 -20.02 13.22 3.83
CA ASN A 12 -20.75 13.94 2.79
C ASN A 12 -19.88 14.02 1.53
N LEU A 13 -20.35 13.42 0.44
CA LEU A 13 -19.74 13.54 -0.88
C LEU A 13 -20.30 14.76 -1.61
N ASP A 14 -19.44 15.57 -2.21
CA ASP A 14 -19.85 16.62 -3.12
C ASP A 14 -20.50 16.04 -4.40
N PRO A 15 -21.16 16.87 -5.25
CA PRO A 15 -21.85 16.37 -6.43
C PRO A 15 -20.95 15.61 -7.42
N ILE A 16 -19.70 16.05 -7.62
CA ILE A 16 -18.76 15.36 -8.55
C ILE A 16 -18.29 14.04 -7.93
N ALA A 17 -17.92 14.03 -6.66
CA ALA A 17 -17.55 12.82 -5.94
C ALA A 17 -18.71 11.81 -5.93
N SER A 18 -19.97 12.28 -5.76
CA SER A 18 -21.16 11.43 -5.86
C SER A 18 -21.33 10.82 -7.25
N ALA A 19 -21.14 11.61 -8.32
CA ALA A 19 -21.21 11.14 -9.69
C ALA A 19 -20.13 10.07 -9.99
N ILE A 20 -18.91 10.23 -9.44
CA ILE A 20 -17.84 9.23 -9.55
C ILE A 20 -18.23 7.94 -8.85
N VAL A 21 -18.71 8.04 -7.60
CA VAL A 21 -19.08 6.86 -6.78
C VAL A 21 -20.20 6.07 -7.43
N ASP A 22 -21.15 6.72 -8.12
CA ASP A 22 -22.27 6.06 -8.81
C ASP A 22 -21.87 5.37 -10.14
N THR A 23 -20.59 5.47 -10.57
CA THR A 23 -20.13 4.75 -11.75
C THR A 23 -19.82 3.28 -11.45
N PRO A 24 -20.04 2.35 -12.42
CA PRO A 24 -19.60 0.96 -12.29
C PRO A 24 -18.09 0.82 -12.01
N VAL A 25 -17.28 1.74 -12.53
CA VAL A 25 -15.82 1.77 -12.32
C VAL A 25 -15.48 1.91 -10.84
N PHE A 26 -16.14 2.83 -10.14
CA PHE A 26 -15.92 3.01 -8.71
C PHE A 26 -16.58 1.90 -7.88
N GLN A 27 -17.80 1.47 -8.24
CA GLN A 27 -18.52 0.39 -7.56
C GLN A 27 -17.75 -0.95 -7.59
N ARG A 28 -16.92 -1.18 -8.61
CA ARG A 28 -16.01 -2.33 -8.70
C ARG A 28 -15.12 -2.49 -7.47
N LEU A 29 -14.71 -1.38 -6.83
CA LEU A 29 -13.85 -1.40 -5.63
C LEU A 29 -14.46 -2.17 -4.47
N ARG A 30 -15.78 -2.39 -4.43
CA ARG A 30 -16.44 -3.25 -3.43
C ARG A 30 -16.05 -4.72 -3.54
N ASN A 31 -15.57 -5.13 -4.71
CA ASN A 31 -15.19 -6.50 -5.03
C ASN A 31 -13.66 -6.70 -5.00
N ILE A 32 -12.92 -5.73 -4.48
CA ILE A 32 -11.47 -5.79 -4.29
C ILE A 32 -11.15 -5.54 -2.81
N HIS A 33 -10.64 -6.57 -2.13
CA HIS A 33 -10.24 -6.44 -0.74
C HIS A 33 -9.06 -5.49 -0.58
N GLN A 34 -9.13 -4.60 0.40
CA GLN A 34 -8.05 -3.65 0.72
C GLN A 34 -6.72 -4.37 0.96
N THR A 35 -6.77 -5.49 1.66
CA THR A 35 -5.61 -6.24 2.12
C THR A 35 -5.39 -7.56 1.36
N GLY A 36 -5.91 -7.65 0.12
CA GLY A 36 -5.75 -8.83 -0.74
C GLY A 36 -6.31 -10.12 -0.10
N VAL A 37 -5.47 -11.14 0.03
CA VAL A 37 -5.89 -12.46 0.55
C VAL A 37 -5.91 -12.56 2.07
N LEU A 38 -5.73 -11.45 2.79
CA LEU A 38 -5.62 -11.45 4.26
C LEU A 38 -6.83 -12.08 4.95
N TYR A 39 -8.03 -11.89 4.39
CA TYR A 39 -9.29 -12.44 4.92
C TYR A 39 -9.30 -13.97 5.00
N LEU A 40 -8.48 -14.66 4.21
CA LEU A 40 -8.32 -16.12 4.29
C LEU A 40 -7.58 -16.58 5.56
N VAL A 41 -6.93 -15.67 6.29
CA VAL A 41 -6.20 -15.94 7.54
C VAL A 41 -6.80 -15.18 8.71
N PHE A 42 -7.19 -13.92 8.48
CA PHE A 42 -7.87 -13.03 9.44
C PHE A 42 -9.31 -12.78 8.96
N PRO A 43 -10.29 -13.58 9.37
CA PRO A 43 -11.64 -13.60 8.76
C PRO A 43 -12.38 -12.27 8.78
N THR A 44 -12.02 -11.36 9.67
CA THR A 44 -12.63 -10.01 9.78
C THR A 44 -12.00 -8.99 8.82
N ALA A 45 -10.88 -9.30 8.16
CA ALA A 45 -10.23 -8.43 7.20
C ALA A 45 -10.91 -8.46 5.81
N ASN A 46 -12.21 -8.18 5.79
CA ASN A 46 -13.07 -8.24 4.59
C ASN A 46 -13.40 -6.85 4.01
N HIS A 47 -12.85 -5.78 4.59
CA HIS A 47 -13.08 -4.44 4.06
C HIS A 47 -12.47 -4.27 2.67
N SER A 48 -13.18 -3.51 1.86
CA SER A 48 -12.87 -3.32 0.45
C SER A 48 -12.14 -1.99 0.21
N ARG A 49 -11.58 -1.85 -0.97
CA ARG A 49 -11.01 -0.57 -1.41
C ARG A 49 -12.04 0.54 -1.54
N PHE A 50 -13.32 0.20 -1.65
CA PHE A 50 -14.41 1.16 -1.67
C PHE A 50 -14.45 2.00 -0.38
N GLU A 51 -14.46 1.35 0.78
CA GLU A 51 -14.50 2.05 2.07
C GLU A 51 -13.24 2.89 2.29
N HIS A 52 -12.07 2.33 1.97
CA HIS A 52 -10.81 3.06 2.06
C HIS A 52 -10.78 4.31 1.17
N SER A 53 -11.19 4.20 -0.08
CA SER A 53 -11.25 5.34 -1.02
C SER A 53 -12.18 6.45 -0.52
N VAL A 54 -13.35 6.09 0.04
CA VAL A 54 -14.27 7.06 0.65
C VAL A 54 -13.67 7.70 1.91
N GLY A 55 -12.97 6.91 2.74
CA GLY A 55 -12.26 7.41 3.92
C GLY A 55 -11.14 8.37 3.54
N THR A 56 -10.35 8.03 2.53
CA THR A 56 -9.26 8.89 2.03
C THR A 56 -9.79 10.20 1.44
N TYR A 57 -10.94 10.17 0.71
CA TYR A 57 -11.65 11.39 0.29
C TYR A 57 -11.96 12.28 1.48
N HIS A 58 -12.57 11.71 2.52
CA HIS A 58 -12.94 12.45 3.73
C HIS A 58 -11.74 13.13 4.37
N LEU A 59 -10.66 12.39 4.60
CA LEU A 59 -9.46 12.90 5.25
C LEU A 59 -8.72 13.92 4.39
N ALA A 60 -8.67 13.72 3.06
CA ALA A 60 -8.06 14.66 2.13
C ALA A 60 -8.79 16.01 2.15
N THR A 61 -10.13 15.97 2.07
CA THR A 61 -10.98 17.16 2.16
C THR A 61 -10.81 17.84 3.52
N GLN A 62 -10.87 17.10 4.61
CA GLN A 62 -10.69 17.63 5.96
C GLN A 62 -9.32 18.32 6.14
N MET A 63 -8.25 17.71 5.65
CA MET A 63 -6.90 18.24 5.81
C MET A 63 -6.72 19.57 5.06
N ILE A 64 -7.14 19.62 3.79
CA ILE A 64 -6.99 20.85 3.00
C ILE A 64 -7.91 21.97 3.48
N GLU A 65 -9.14 21.66 3.94
CA GLU A 65 -10.05 22.63 4.55
C GLU A 65 -9.47 23.24 5.84
N LYS A 66 -8.87 22.42 6.70
CA LYS A 66 -8.20 22.88 7.92
C LYS A 66 -7.04 23.81 7.62
N ILE A 67 -6.18 23.44 6.65
CA ILE A 67 -5.08 24.30 6.18
C ILE A 67 -5.64 25.60 5.61
N SER A 68 -6.64 25.54 4.74
CA SER A 68 -7.27 26.72 4.12
C SER A 68 -7.84 27.69 5.16
N LYS A 69 -8.54 27.16 6.16
CA LYS A 69 -9.16 27.96 7.24
C LYS A 69 -8.12 28.65 8.13
N LYS A 70 -6.99 27.96 8.40
CA LYS A 70 -5.92 28.48 9.28
C LYS A 70 -4.95 29.40 8.57
N GLN A 71 -4.83 29.27 7.25
CA GLN A 71 -3.89 30.02 6.41
C GLN A 71 -4.58 30.60 5.18
N PRO A 72 -5.47 31.64 5.37
CA PRO A 72 -6.19 32.27 4.26
C PRO A 72 -5.25 32.89 3.21
N GLU A 73 -4.03 33.23 3.60
CA GLU A 73 -2.98 33.75 2.72
C GLU A 73 -2.58 32.77 1.60
N LEU A 74 -2.83 31.47 1.76
CA LEU A 74 -2.58 30.47 0.72
C LEU A 74 -3.59 30.51 -0.43
N LYS A 75 -4.69 31.27 -0.29
CA LYS A 75 -5.72 31.50 -1.32
C LYS A 75 -6.27 30.20 -1.94
N ILE A 76 -6.50 29.17 -1.11
CA ILE A 76 -7.04 27.89 -1.52
C ILE A 76 -8.51 28.07 -1.87
N THR A 77 -8.88 27.77 -3.12
CA THR A 77 -10.28 27.89 -3.59
C THR A 77 -11.09 26.63 -3.27
N SER A 78 -12.43 26.76 -3.27
CA SER A 78 -13.33 25.60 -3.12
C SER A 78 -13.11 24.54 -4.21
N GLU A 79 -12.78 24.96 -5.43
CA GLU A 79 -12.44 24.07 -6.54
C GLU A 79 -11.19 23.23 -6.22
N ILE A 80 -10.14 23.82 -5.65
CA ILE A 80 -8.93 23.09 -5.25
C ILE A 80 -9.23 22.09 -4.13
N ILE A 81 -10.03 22.48 -3.14
CA ILE A 81 -10.47 21.57 -2.06
C ILE A 81 -11.18 20.35 -2.65
N GLN A 82 -12.11 20.58 -3.58
CA GLN A 82 -12.83 19.53 -4.28
C GLN A 82 -11.90 18.60 -5.06
N LEU A 83 -10.94 19.14 -5.83
CA LEU A 83 -10.00 18.35 -6.62
C LEU A 83 -9.08 17.48 -5.75
N VAL A 84 -8.65 17.98 -4.59
CA VAL A 84 -7.88 17.21 -3.61
C VAL A 84 -8.73 16.08 -3.02
N GLY A 85 -9.98 16.33 -2.66
CA GLY A 85 -10.91 15.31 -2.22
C GLY A 85 -11.10 14.21 -3.28
N ILE A 86 -11.38 14.61 -4.54
CA ILE A 86 -11.55 13.68 -5.66
C ILE A 86 -10.28 12.87 -5.93
N ALA A 87 -9.10 13.48 -5.83
CA ALA A 87 -7.85 12.75 -5.98
C ALA A 87 -7.67 11.70 -4.86
N GLY A 88 -8.03 12.04 -3.61
CA GLY A 88 -8.10 11.06 -2.52
C GLY A 88 -9.11 9.94 -2.77
N LEU A 89 -10.30 10.27 -3.32
CA LEU A 89 -11.31 9.28 -3.68
C LEU A 89 -10.81 8.27 -4.72
N CYS A 90 -10.03 8.73 -5.69
CA CYS A 90 -9.68 7.97 -6.89
C CYS A 90 -8.25 7.42 -6.89
N HIS A 91 -7.44 7.67 -5.85
CA HIS A 91 -6.01 7.32 -5.86
C HIS A 91 -5.77 5.81 -6.07
N ASP A 92 -6.62 4.98 -5.49
CA ASP A 92 -6.56 3.52 -5.50
C ASP A 92 -7.48 2.86 -6.56
N LEU A 93 -8.16 3.65 -7.39
CA LEU A 93 -9.10 3.17 -8.38
C LEU A 93 -8.49 2.13 -9.34
N GLY A 94 -7.19 2.25 -9.62
CA GLY A 94 -6.46 1.39 -10.53
C GLY A 94 -6.02 0.04 -9.95
N HIS A 95 -6.26 -0.24 -8.68
CA HIS A 95 -5.98 -1.57 -8.16
C HIS A 95 -6.88 -2.64 -8.80
N LEU A 96 -6.28 -3.79 -9.06
CA LEU A 96 -6.93 -4.98 -9.62
C LEU A 96 -7.01 -6.06 -8.55
N LEU A 97 -7.39 -7.27 -8.95
CA LEU A 97 -7.60 -8.41 -8.04
C LEU A 97 -6.40 -8.58 -7.09
N PHE A 98 -6.70 -8.77 -5.82
CA PHE A 98 -5.73 -8.92 -4.71
C PHE A 98 -4.73 -7.77 -4.58
N SER A 99 -5.01 -6.60 -5.19
CA SER A 99 -4.27 -5.36 -4.94
C SER A 99 -2.77 -5.48 -5.28
N HIS A 100 -1.89 -5.21 -4.33
CA HIS A 100 -0.44 -5.30 -4.51
C HIS A 100 0.06 -6.68 -4.95
N LEU A 101 -0.68 -7.76 -4.68
CA LEU A 101 -0.29 -9.09 -5.13
C LEU A 101 -0.25 -9.20 -6.65
N PHE A 102 -1.21 -8.58 -7.33
CA PHE A 102 -1.23 -8.52 -8.80
C PHE A 102 -0.08 -7.66 -9.33
N ASP A 103 0.15 -6.48 -8.75
CA ASP A 103 1.12 -5.52 -9.24
C ASP A 103 2.56 -5.92 -8.94
N ASP A 104 2.86 -6.19 -7.66
CA ASP A 104 4.24 -6.30 -7.16
C ASP A 104 4.80 -7.73 -7.27
N TYR A 105 3.92 -8.73 -7.47
CA TYR A 105 4.36 -10.13 -7.52
C TYR A 105 3.96 -10.83 -8.83
N PHE A 106 2.67 -10.78 -9.21
CA PHE A 106 2.24 -11.47 -10.43
C PHE A 106 2.81 -10.82 -11.68
N LEU A 107 2.58 -9.52 -11.93
CA LEU A 107 3.11 -8.84 -13.11
C LEU A 107 4.64 -8.91 -13.17
N GLU A 108 5.34 -8.76 -12.03
CA GLU A 108 6.80 -8.87 -11.99
C GLU A 108 7.34 -10.27 -12.26
N SER A 109 6.54 -11.32 -11.99
CA SER A 109 6.93 -12.71 -12.26
C SER A 109 6.85 -13.11 -13.73
N LEU A 110 6.18 -12.30 -14.58
CA LEU A 110 5.99 -12.62 -15.99
C LEU A 110 7.27 -12.43 -16.80
N THR A 111 7.51 -13.30 -17.76
CA THR A 111 8.66 -13.22 -18.66
C THR A 111 8.63 -11.97 -19.56
N ASN A 112 7.43 -11.47 -19.90
CA ASN A 112 7.20 -10.29 -20.71
C ASN A 112 7.05 -8.99 -19.89
N HIS A 113 7.38 -8.99 -18.61
CA HIS A 113 7.19 -7.83 -17.73
C HIS A 113 7.87 -6.54 -18.24
N ASN A 114 9.10 -6.67 -18.77
CA ASN A 114 9.82 -5.53 -19.33
C ASN A 114 9.16 -5.00 -20.61
N GLU A 115 8.57 -5.87 -21.42
CA GLU A 115 7.79 -5.49 -22.60
C GLU A 115 6.53 -4.72 -22.18
N LEU A 116 5.80 -5.21 -21.17
CA LEU A 116 4.65 -4.49 -20.61
C LEU A 116 5.02 -3.10 -20.11
N LYS A 117 6.14 -2.95 -19.40
CA LYS A 117 6.65 -1.64 -18.96
C LYS A 117 6.98 -0.69 -20.12
N THR A 118 7.40 -1.25 -21.26
CA THR A 118 7.69 -0.47 -22.47
C THR A 118 6.41 -0.06 -23.20
N LEU A 119 5.43 -0.97 -23.26
CA LEU A 119 4.14 -0.74 -23.93
C LEU A 119 3.26 0.26 -23.18
N THR A 120 3.26 0.23 -21.85
CA THR A 120 2.35 1.05 -21.06
C THR A 120 2.90 1.38 -19.68
N LYS A 121 2.48 2.54 -19.16
CA LYS A 121 2.65 2.90 -17.75
C LYS A 121 1.60 2.26 -16.84
N ASN A 122 0.60 1.60 -17.40
CA ASN A 122 -0.49 0.95 -16.65
C ASN A 122 -0.05 -0.31 -15.90
N VAL A 123 1.22 -0.67 -15.91
CA VAL A 123 1.80 -1.62 -14.95
C VAL A 123 1.72 -1.12 -13.51
N TYR A 124 1.61 0.20 -13.28
CA TYR A 124 1.47 0.83 -11.97
C TYR A 124 0.01 1.24 -11.72
N HIS A 125 -0.53 0.93 -10.56
CA HIS A 125 -1.94 1.20 -10.22
C HIS A 125 -2.28 2.70 -10.24
N GLU A 126 -1.35 3.59 -9.90
CA GLU A 126 -1.58 5.03 -9.96
C GLU A 126 -1.88 5.49 -11.40
N ASN A 127 -1.16 4.94 -12.39
CA ASN A 127 -1.44 5.25 -13.80
C ASN A 127 -2.74 4.63 -14.27
N ARG A 128 -3.10 3.42 -13.80
CA ARG A 128 -4.41 2.83 -14.07
C ARG A 128 -5.53 3.65 -13.44
N SER A 129 -5.32 4.20 -12.24
CA SER A 129 -6.28 5.12 -11.62
C SER A 129 -6.56 6.32 -12.52
N ILE A 130 -5.52 6.95 -13.07
CA ILE A 130 -5.66 8.07 -14.00
C ILE A 130 -6.37 7.63 -15.29
N THR A 131 -6.04 6.46 -15.83
CA THR A 131 -6.70 5.88 -17.02
C THR A 131 -8.19 5.66 -16.78
N LEU A 132 -8.55 5.07 -15.64
CA LEU A 132 -9.94 4.78 -15.28
C LEU A 132 -10.75 6.05 -14.96
N ILE A 133 -10.15 7.09 -14.39
CA ILE A 133 -10.83 8.39 -14.20
C ILE A 133 -11.16 9.02 -15.57
N ASN A 134 -10.22 9.04 -16.50
CA ASN A 134 -10.49 9.53 -17.87
C ASN A 134 -11.60 8.71 -18.53
N HIS A 135 -11.57 7.37 -18.41
CA HIS A 135 -12.62 6.50 -18.90
C HIS A 135 -13.99 6.81 -18.28
N MET A 136 -14.06 7.14 -16.97
CA MET A 136 -15.32 7.56 -16.33
C MET A 136 -15.87 8.87 -16.90
N VAL A 137 -15.00 9.84 -17.18
CA VAL A 137 -15.40 11.11 -17.76
C VAL A 137 -15.95 10.90 -19.19
N ASP A 138 -15.26 10.10 -20.00
CA ASP A 138 -15.63 9.87 -21.38
C ASP A 138 -16.91 9.00 -21.52
N LYS A 139 -17.06 7.98 -20.69
CA LYS A 139 -18.14 6.98 -20.82
C LYS A 139 -19.39 7.30 -19.98
N TYR A 140 -19.18 7.82 -18.78
CA TYR A 140 -20.26 8.07 -17.80
C TYR A 140 -20.52 9.56 -17.56
N GLU A 141 -19.93 10.43 -18.38
CA GLU A 141 -20.17 11.87 -18.38
C GLU A 141 -19.93 12.54 -17.02
N VAL A 142 -18.95 12.03 -16.25
CA VAL A 142 -18.54 12.65 -14.98
C VAL A 142 -18.08 14.09 -15.26
N PRO A 143 -18.61 15.12 -14.56
CA PRO A 143 -18.44 16.52 -14.95
C PRO A 143 -17.06 17.08 -14.55
N LEU A 144 -15.99 16.53 -15.11
CA LEU A 144 -14.61 16.97 -14.95
C LEU A 144 -14.02 17.38 -16.31
N ASN A 145 -13.37 18.53 -16.35
CA ASN A 145 -12.67 18.99 -17.54
C ASN A 145 -11.19 18.53 -17.56
N LYS A 146 -10.53 18.69 -18.72
CA LYS A 146 -9.14 18.24 -18.93
C LYS A 146 -8.12 18.85 -17.95
N ASP A 147 -8.32 20.10 -17.54
CA ASP A 147 -7.41 20.75 -16.58
C ASP A 147 -7.57 20.17 -15.18
N GLN A 148 -8.81 19.89 -14.77
CA GLN A 148 -9.13 19.24 -13.50
C GLN A 148 -8.60 17.80 -13.47
N LEU A 149 -8.81 17.04 -14.55
CA LEU A 149 -8.24 15.69 -14.69
C LEU A 149 -6.72 15.69 -14.59
N LYS A 150 -6.05 16.68 -15.16
CA LYS A 150 -4.60 16.83 -15.02
C LYS A 150 -4.19 17.09 -13.57
N VAL A 151 -4.87 17.98 -12.87
CA VAL A 151 -4.59 18.26 -11.44
C VAL A 151 -4.79 17.00 -10.60
N ILE A 152 -5.92 16.30 -10.77
CA ILE A 152 -6.23 15.05 -10.06
C ILE A 152 -5.15 14.00 -10.33
N GLY A 153 -4.78 13.78 -11.59
CA GLY A 153 -3.76 12.81 -11.97
C GLY A 153 -2.39 13.11 -11.36
N ASP A 154 -1.99 14.37 -11.34
CA ASP A 154 -0.73 14.81 -10.74
C ASP A 154 -0.75 14.78 -9.20
N LEU A 155 -1.93 14.83 -8.56
CA LEU A 155 -2.09 14.63 -7.12
C LEU A 155 -2.02 13.15 -6.73
N ILE A 156 -2.51 12.24 -7.58
CA ILE A 156 -2.44 10.78 -7.39
C ILE A 156 -1.01 10.27 -7.57
N ASN A 157 -0.34 10.71 -8.67
CA ASN A 157 1.03 10.31 -8.99
C ASN A 157 1.93 11.55 -9.10
N PRO A 158 2.42 12.08 -7.97
CA PRO A 158 3.09 13.37 -7.92
C PRO A 158 4.37 13.42 -8.74
N LYS A 159 4.41 14.37 -9.69
CA LYS A 159 5.60 14.75 -10.45
C LYS A 159 5.80 16.24 -10.31
N GLU A 160 6.79 16.66 -9.53
CA GLU A 160 7.04 18.07 -9.27
C GLU A 160 7.21 18.92 -10.54
N SER A 161 7.75 18.34 -11.62
CA SER A 161 7.91 18.98 -12.91
C SER A 161 6.58 19.34 -13.61
N GLU A 162 5.49 18.64 -13.27
CA GLU A 162 4.17 18.86 -13.88
C GLU A 162 3.42 20.03 -13.21
N TYR A 163 3.74 20.35 -11.95
CA TYR A 163 3.10 21.49 -11.26
C TYR A 163 3.20 22.83 -12.02
N GLY A 164 4.33 23.07 -12.66
CA GLY A 164 4.54 24.27 -13.48
C GLY A 164 3.63 24.36 -14.72
N LYS A 165 3.00 23.25 -15.12
CA LYS A 165 2.10 23.15 -16.28
C LYS A 165 0.62 23.32 -15.90
N TRP A 166 0.30 23.49 -14.61
CA TRP A 166 -1.06 23.77 -14.16
C TRP A 166 -1.46 25.19 -14.51
N LYS A 167 -2.75 25.41 -14.77
CA LYS A 167 -3.25 26.78 -14.90
C LYS A 167 -3.03 27.57 -13.61
N PRO A 168 -2.76 28.89 -13.70
CA PRO A 168 -2.45 29.71 -12.52
C PRO A 168 -3.47 29.59 -11.38
N LYS A 169 -4.76 29.40 -11.72
CA LYS A 169 -5.84 29.24 -10.71
C LYS A 169 -5.72 28.02 -9.82
N TYR A 170 -4.92 27.00 -10.21
CA TYR A 170 -4.68 25.79 -9.42
C TYR A 170 -3.34 25.79 -8.67
N GLN A 171 -2.50 26.80 -8.91
CA GLN A 171 -1.15 26.87 -8.34
C GLN A 171 -1.17 27.48 -6.93
N VAL A 172 -1.44 26.63 -5.93
CA VAL A 172 -1.44 27.04 -4.51
C VAL A 172 -0.12 26.78 -3.78
N GLY A 173 0.79 25.99 -4.37
CA GLY A 173 2.08 25.59 -3.80
C GLY A 173 2.31 24.08 -3.92
N ARG A 174 3.60 23.66 -4.01
CA ARG A 174 3.96 22.23 -4.19
C ARG A 174 3.65 21.37 -2.97
N TRP A 175 3.43 21.97 -1.83
CA TRP A 175 3.02 21.28 -0.60
C TRP A 175 1.73 20.45 -0.79
N ILE A 176 0.88 20.81 -1.76
CA ILE A 176 -0.38 20.10 -2.04
C ILE A 176 -0.15 18.63 -2.40
N PHE A 177 0.99 18.27 -3.00
CA PHE A 177 1.37 16.90 -3.30
C PHE A 177 1.64 16.04 -2.06
N GLN A 178 1.73 16.68 -0.88
CA GLN A 178 2.01 15.96 0.37
C GLN A 178 0.72 15.50 1.09
N ILE A 179 -0.47 15.78 0.53
CA ILE A 179 -1.72 15.43 1.20
C ILE A 179 -2.08 13.95 1.00
N ILE A 180 -2.09 13.45 -0.25
CA ILE A 180 -2.61 12.13 -0.61
C ILE A 180 -1.51 11.08 -0.64
N SER A 181 -0.41 11.38 -1.30
CA SER A 181 0.76 10.50 -1.42
C SER A 181 2.01 11.33 -1.20
N ASN A 182 2.54 11.35 0.04
CA ASN A 182 3.63 12.23 0.43
C ASN A 182 5.00 11.67 0.07
N PRO A 183 5.64 12.12 -1.02
CA PRO A 183 6.94 11.59 -1.44
C PRO A 183 8.09 12.05 -0.53
N LEU A 184 7.87 13.08 0.31
CA LEU A 184 8.91 13.67 1.14
C LEU A 184 9.15 12.84 2.41
N ASN A 185 8.11 12.60 3.20
CA ASN A 185 8.22 11.95 4.51
C ASN A 185 7.14 10.87 4.76
N SER A 186 6.30 10.58 3.78
CA SER A 186 5.26 9.54 3.85
C SER A 186 4.20 9.77 4.96
N ILE A 187 3.97 11.01 5.38
CA ILE A 187 2.84 11.39 6.24
C ILE A 187 1.74 11.91 5.33
N ASP A 188 0.73 11.10 5.07
CA ASP A 188 -0.36 11.39 4.14
C ASP A 188 -1.68 10.77 4.61
N VAL A 189 -2.77 11.23 4.02
CA VAL A 189 -4.13 10.83 4.42
C VAL A 189 -4.47 9.40 4.02
N ASP A 190 -3.82 8.85 3.00
CA ASP A 190 -3.89 7.43 2.66
C ASP A 190 -3.52 6.58 3.88
N LYS A 191 -2.35 6.86 4.48
CA LYS A 191 -1.90 6.17 5.70
C LYS A 191 -2.80 6.41 6.90
N PHE A 192 -3.35 7.61 7.03
CA PHE A 192 -4.26 7.91 8.13
C PHE A 192 -5.51 7.04 8.09
N ASP A 193 -6.06 6.79 6.89
CA ASP A 193 -7.23 5.92 6.75
C ASP A 193 -6.85 4.45 6.97
N TYR A 194 -5.93 3.88 6.14
CA TYR A 194 -5.73 2.45 6.19
C TYR A 194 -5.13 1.96 7.51
N LEU A 195 -4.27 2.72 8.18
CA LEU A 195 -3.72 2.30 9.47
C LEU A 195 -4.79 2.13 10.55
N VAL A 196 -5.81 2.97 10.56
CA VAL A 196 -6.93 2.84 11.49
C VAL A 196 -7.89 1.74 11.04
N ARG A 197 -8.24 1.72 9.76
CA ARG A 197 -9.18 0.77 9.16
C ARG A 197 -8.68 -0.67 9.27
N ASP A 198 -7.46 -0.94 8.87
CA ASP A 198 -6.88 -2.28 8.90
C ASP A 198 -6.68 -2.79 10.32
N THR A 199 -6.21 -1.92 11.25
CA THR A 199 -6.08 -2.30 12.66
C THR A 199 -7.42 -2.67 13.27
N GLN A 200 -8.49 -1.92 12.96
CA GLN A 200 -9.83 -2.25 13.41
C GLN A 200 -10.32 -3.56 12.81
N ALA A 201 -10.13 -3.76 11.50
CA ALA A 201 -10.58 -4.96 10.80
C ALA A 201 -9.92 -6.24 11.32
N VAL A 202 -8.65 -6.19 11.73
CA VAL A 202 -7.94 -7.37 12.29
C VAL A 202 -8.03 -7.45 13.82
N GLY A 203 -8.78 -6.57 14.47
CA GLY A 203 -9.00 -6.59 15.92
C GLY A 203 -7.77 -6.14 16.75
N LEU A 204 -6.84 -5.43 16.14
CA LEU A 204 -5.67 -4.90 16.85
C LEU A 204 -6.04 -3.56 17.51
N LYS A 205 -5.86 -3.48 18.83
CA LYS A 205 -6.11 -2.26 19.59
C LYS A 205 -4.84 -1.41 19.67
N PHE A 206 -4.59 -0.60 18.64
CA PHE A 206 -3.50 0.36 18.66
C PHE A 206 -4.05 1.78 18.83
N GLY A 207 -3.40 2.57 19.67
CA GLY A 207 -3.72 3.98 19.87
C GLY A 207 -3.00 4.83 18.82
N PHE A 208 -3.69 5.17 17.73
CA PHE A 208 -3.26 6.17 16.77
C PHE A 208 -4.39 7.17 16.54
N ASN A 209 -4.08 8.44 16.66
CA ASN A 209 -5.02 9.52 16.42
C ASN A 209 -4.46 10.53 15.41
N TYR A 210 -4.89 10.41 14.16
CA TYR A 210 -4.52 11.34 13.10
C TYR A 210 -5.14 12.73 13.25
N SER A 211 -6.23 12.86 14.02
CA SER A 211 -6.99 14.12 14.10
C SER A 211 -6.13 15.28 14.57
N ARG A 212 -5.23 15.04 15.54
CA ARG A 212 -4.29 16.05 16.02
C ARG A 212 -3.25 16.41 14.97
N ILE A 213 -2.76 15.43 14.19
CA ILE A 213 -1.80 15.67 13.12
C ILE A 213 -2.43 16.55 12.04
N ILE A 214 -3.68 16.27 11.64
CA ILE A 214 -4.45 17.08 10.68
C ILE A 214 -4.73 18.47 11.28
N GLU A 215 -5.17 18.54 12.55
CA GLU A 215 -5.46 19.82 13.20
C GLU A 215 -4.23 20.72 13.27
N ASP A 216 -3.06 20.19 13.59
CA ASP A 216 -1.84 20.99 13.74
C ASP A 216 -1.00 21.09 12.46
N ALA A 217 -1.47 20.51 11.33
CA ALA A 217 -0.78 20.69 10.05
C ALA A 217 -0.77 22.16 9.61
N LYS A 218 0.40 22.63 9.13
CA LYS A 218 0.61 24.00 8.67
C LYS A 218 1.57 24.03 7.49
N VAL A 219 1.32 24.88 6.51
CA VAL A 219 2.24 25.10 5.40
C VAL A 219 3.26 26.17 5.78
N ILE A 220 4.54 25.80 5.78
CA ILE A 220 5.67 26.70 6.00
C ILE A 220 6.71 26.42 4.91
N GLU A 221 7.22 27.42 4.25
CA GLU A 221 8.23 27.29 3.18
C GLU A 221 7.85 26.24 2.11
N ASN A 222 6.59 26.26 1.71
CA ASN A 222 6.04 25.35 0.69
C ASN A 222 6.10 23.86 1.06
N LYS A 223 6.07 23.53 2.35
CA LYS A 223 6.00 22.15 2.90
C LYS A 223 4.93 22.06 3.97
N ILE A 224 4.31 20.90 4.13
CA ILE A 224 3.46 20.62 5.28
C ILE A 224 4.36 20.33 6.47
N CYS A 225 4.22 21.15 7.50
CA CYS A 225 4.94 21.06 8.76
C CYS A 225 3.96 20.68 9.88
N TYR A 226 4.45 20.02 10.90
CA TYR A 226 3.65 19.55 12.02
C TYR A 226 4.07 20.21 13.32
N SER A 227 3.13 20.38 14.24
CA SER A 227 3.49 20.82 15.59
C SER A 227 4.40 19.81 16.26
N LEU A 228 5.38 20.29 17.00
CA LEU A 228 6.23 19.39 17.79
C LEU A 228 5.42 18.53 18.78
N GLN A 229 4.27 19.02 19.21
CA GLN A 229 3.37 18.27 20.09
C GLN A 229 2.76 17.03 19.44
N CYS A 230 2.80 16.92 18.10
CA CYS A 230 2.35 15.74 17.34
C CYS A 230 3.47 14.71 17.12
N SER A 231 4.68 14.92 17.65
CA SER A 231 5.82 14.04 17.40
C SER A 231 5.57 12.58 17.80
N GLU A 232 4.93 12.37 18.95
CA GLU A 232 4.57 11.02 19.43
C GLU A 232 3.47 10.39 18.55
N ASP A 233 2.46 11.15 18.13
CA ASP A 233 1.39 10.64 17.23
C ASP A 233 1.99 10.21 15.88
N ILE A 234 2.91 10.99 15.34
CA ILE A 234 3.62 10.69 14.09
C ILE A 234 4.50 9.45 14.26
N TYR A 235 5.23 9.35 15.36
CA TYR A 235 6.02 8.16 15.66
C TYR A 235 5.14 6.91 15.76
N GLN A 236 4.02 7.00 16.48
CA GLN A 236 3.04 5.92 16.60
C GLN A 236 2.48 5.51 15.23
N MET A 237 2.21 6.45 14.33
CA MET A 237 1.79 6.14 12.96
C MET A 237 2.77 5.21 12.25
N PHE A 238 4.08 5.54 12.26
CA PHE A 238 5.10 4.73 11.62
C PHE A 238 5.29 3.39 12.33
N PHE A 239 5.20 3.37 13.65
CA PHE A 239 5.31 2.15 14.44
C PHE A 239 4.14 1.19 14.21
N ILE A 240 2.92 1.70 14.11
CA ILE A 240 1.73 0.89 13.76
C ILE A 240 1.87 0.31 12.35
N ARG A 241 2.32 1.13 11.39
CA ARG A 241 2.60 0.64 10.04
C ARG A 241 3.62 -0.51 10.07
N TYR A 242 4.72 -0.34 10.76
CA TYR A 242 5.72 -1.40 10.93
C TYR A 242 5.11 -2.67 11.54
N ARG A 243 4.29 -2.55 12.58
CA ARG A 243 3.62 -3.69 13.22
C ARG A 243 2.64 -4.39 12.31
N LEU A 244 1.81 -3.66 11.55
CA LEU A 244 0.90 -4.24 10.56
C LEU A 244 1.68 -5.02 9.50
N HIS A 245 2.74 -4.43 8.95
CA HIS A 245 3.57 -5.13 7.98
C HIS A 245 4.23 -6.38 8.56
N ARG A 246 4.74 -6.31 9.78
CA ARG A 246 5.46 -7.42 10.41
C ARG A 246 4.54 -8.56 10.86
N GLN A 247 3.42 -8.24 11.49
CA GLN A 247 2.56 -9.22 12.16
C GLN A 247 1.39 -9.70 11.31
N ILE A 248 0.87 -8.84 10.43
CA ILE A 248 -0.38 -9.04 9.71
C ILE A 248 -0.11 -9.28 8.22
N TYR A 249 0.31 -8.26 7.46
CA TYR A 249 0.46 -8.38 5.99
C TYR A 249 1.51 -9.41 5.58
N ASN A 250 2.59 -9.56 6.35
CA ASN A 250 3.60 -10.59 6.14
C ASN A 250 3.45 -11.79 7.09
N HIS A 251 2.23 -12.07 7.60
CA HIS A 251 1.99 -13.27 8.39
C HIS A 251 2.33 -14.53 7.57
N LYS A 252 2.98 -15.52 8.21
CA LYS A 252 3.48 -16.72 7.50
C LYS A 252 2.43 -17.45 6.67
N ALA A 253 1.20 -17.56 7.18
CA ALA A 253 0.12 -18.23 6.47
C ALA A 253 -0.45 -17.34 5.33
N VAL A 254 -0.44 -16.02 5.47
CA VAL A 254 -0.83 -15.10 4.39
C VAL A 254 0.13 -15.26 3.22
N LYS A 255 1.44 -15.18 3.46
CA LYS A 255 2.47 -15.37 2.42
C LYS A 255 2.41 -16.75 1.77
N ALA A 256 2.09 -17.80 2.54
CA ALA A 256 1.88 -19.13 1.97
C ALA A 256 0.70 -19.18 0.98
N ILE A 257 -0.40 -18.47 1.28
CA ILE A 257 -1.56 -18.37 0.38
C ILE A 257 -1.21 -17.51 -0.83
N GLU A 258 -0.53 -16.37 -0.64
CA GLU A 258 -0.07 -15.50 -1.74
C GLU A 258 0.77 -16.27 -2.76
N ILE A 259 1.68 -17.14 -2.32
CA ILE A 259 2.48 -18.01 -3.21
C ILE A 259 1.57 -18.89 -4.08
N LEU A 260 0.50 -19.46 -3.53
CA LEU A 260 -0.46 -20.27 -4.30
C LEU A 260 -1.30 -19.40 -5.25
N ILE A 261 -1.72 -18.20 -4.83
CA ILE A 261 -2.46 -17.27 -5.69
C ILE A 261 -1.60 -16.80 -6.87
N ILE A 262 -0.32 -16.48 -6.65
CA ILE A 262 0.59 -16.12 -7.75
C ILE A 262 0.72 -17.28 -8.73
N LYS A 263 0.89 -18.51 -8.25
CA LYS A 263 0.91 -19.72 -9.08
C LYS A 263 -0.39 -19.89 -9.87
N LEU A 264 -1.52 -19.64 -9.23
CA LEU A 264 -2.84 -19.68 -9.87
C LEU A 264 -2.98 -18.63 -10.98
N LEU A 265 -2.57 -17.39 -10.71
CA LEU A 265 -2.58 -16.30 -11.69
C LEU A 265 -1.68 -16.60 -12.89
N ILE A 266 -0.51 -17.21 -12.69
CA ILE A 266 0.38 -17.64 -13.77
C ILE A 266 -0.28 -18.72 -14.65
N GLU A 267 -1.02 -19.67 -14.06
CA GLU A 267 -1.78 -20.65 -14.86
C GLU A 267 -2.92 -20.01 -15.64
N ILE A 268 -3.64 -19.04 -15.03
CA ILE A 268 -4.70 -18.27 -15.70
C ILE A 268 -4.12 -17.41 -16.83
N GLU A 269 -2.95 -16.81 -16.65
CA GLU A 269 -2.24 -16.02 -17.66
C GLU A 269 -2.00 -16.81 -18.95
N LYS A 270 -1.61 -18.08 -18.84
CA LYS A 270 -1.37 -18.96 -19.99
C LYS A 270 -2.62 -19.17 -20.86
N GLU A 271 -3.81 -19.09 -20.26
CA GLU A 271 -5.08 -19.31 -20.97
C GLU A 271 -5.72 -18.00 -21.44
N LEU A 272 -5.72 -16.99 -20.60
CA LEU A 272 -6.51 -15.77 -20.79
C LEU A 272 -5.70 -14.53 -21.08
N ASN A 273 -4.36 -14.58 -20.90
CA ASN A 273 -3.45 -13.44 -21.10
C ASN A 273 -3.92 -12.19 -20.32
N ILE A 274 -4.26 -12.39 -19.03
CA ILE A 274 -4.86 -11.36 -18.18
C ILE A 274 -3.95 -10.16 -17.92
N SER A 275 -2.64 -10.32 -18.10
CA SER A 275 -1.68 -9.21 -18.01
C SER A 275 -1.94 -8.12 -19.05
N GLN A 276 -2.49 -8.47 -20.21
CA GLN A 276 -2.85 -7.51 -21.26
C GLN A 276 -4.13 -6.71 -20.93
N TYR A 277 -4.93 -7.16 -19.96
CA TYR A 277 -6.14 -6.45 -19.55
C TYR A 277 -5.84 -5.05 -19.00
N ILE A 278 -4.62 -4.81 -18.48
CA ILE A 278 -4.17 -3.47 -18.04
C ILE A 278 -4.11 -2.43 -19.17
N LEU A 279 -4.19 -2.84 -20.43
CA LEU A 279 -4.20 -1.95 -21.62
C LEU A 279 -5.60 -1.42 -21.95
N ASP A 280 -6.65 -2.07 -21.47
CA ASP A 280 -8.04 -1.78 -21.82
C ASP A 280 -8.87 -1.50 -20.56
N PRO A 281 -9.41 -0.28 -20.37
CA PRO A 281 -10.24 0.07 -19.22
C PRO A 281 -11.45 -0.87 -19.01
N GLU A 282 -12.08 -1.36 -20.08
CA GLU A 282 -13.23 -2.28 -19.97
C GLU A 282 -12.78 -3.65 -19.43
N LYS A 283 -11.65 -4.16 -19.91
CA LYS A 283 -11.10 -5.43 -19.42
C LYS A 283 -10.57 -5.33 -17.98
N MET A 284 -10.04 -4.16 -17.58
CA MET A 284 -9.67 -3.93 -16.18
C MET A 284 -10.87 -4.11 -15.24
N MET A 285 -12.10 -3.84 -15.71
CA MET A 285 -13.31 -3.98 -14.92
C MET A 285 -13.62 -5.42 -14.53
N GLU A 286 -13.14 -6.39 -15.29
CA GLU A 286 -13.33 -7.82 -15.03
C GLU A 286 -12.39 -8.33 -13.92
N LEU A 287 -11.25 -7.67 -13.72
CA LEU A 287 -10.19 -8.09 -12.78
C LEU A 287 -10.52 -7.68 -11.34
N VAL A 288 -11.43 -8.43 -10.72
CA VAL A 288 -11.80 -8.35 -9.29
C VAL A 288 -11.46 -9.66 -8.58
N ASP A 289 -11.44 -9.69 -7.24
CA ASP A 289 -10.97 -10.84 -6.47
C ASP A 289 -11.76 -12.14 -6.75
N SER A 290 -13.03 -12.02 -7.13
CA SER A 290 -13.86 -13.18 -7.48
C SER A 290 -13.49 -13.83 -8.82
N PHE A 291 -12.75 -13.13 -9.68
CA PHE A 291 -12.40 -13.60 -11.04
C PHE A 291 -11.71 -14.97 -11.05
N ILE A 292 -10.86 -15.26 -10.06
CA ILE A 292 -10.07 -16.48 -10.06
C ILE A 292 -10.79 -17.72 -9.52
N TRP A 293 -11.97 -17.58 -8.87
CA TRP A 293 -12.59 -18.68 -8.15
C TRP A 293 -13.50 -19.56 -8.97
N HIS A 294 -13.96 -19.05 -10.12
CA HIS A 294 -15.02 -19.72 -10.91
C HIS A 294 -14.74 -19.70 -12.41
N GLY A 295 -15.40 -20.60 -13.14
CA GLY A 295 -15.38 -20.60 -14.61
C GLY A 295 -14.22 -21.34 -15.27
N HIS A 296 -13.27 -21.83 -14.51
CA HIS A 296 -12.08 -22.50 -15.06
C HIS A 296 -12.35 -23.99 -15.38
N THR A 297 -11.88 -24.42 -16.56
CA THR A 297 -11.93 -25.83 -16.98
C THR A 297 -10.62 -26.56 -16.75
N ASN A 298 -9.50 -25.84 -16.71
CA ASN A 298 -8.15 -26.36 -16.54
C ASN A 298 -7.97 -27.09 -15.20
N ILE A 299 -7.41 -28.31 -15.28
CA ILE A 299 -7.20 -29.20 -14.13
C ILE A 299 -6.17 -28.61 -13.16
N SER A 300 -5.11 -27.97 -13.65
CA SER A 300 -4.07 -27.33 -12.81
C SER A 300 -4.66 -26.19 -11.99
N ILE A 301 -5.49 -25.35 -12.60
CA ILE A 301 -6.19 -24.24 -11.93
C ILE A 301 -7.10 -24.77 -10.83
N LYS A 302 -7.96 -25.76 -11.17
CA LYS A 302 -8.88 -26.40 -10.21
C LYS A 302 -8.14 -27.00 -9.02
N LYS A 303 -7.01 -27.67 -9.27
CA LYS A 303 -6.18 -28.27 -8.21
C LYS A 303 -5.65 -27.22 -7.24
N ILE A 304 -5.12 -26.08 -7.75
CA ILE A 304 -4.59 -25.01 -6.88
C ILE A 304 -5.73 -24.39 -6.05
N ILE A 305 -6.90 -24.15 -6.65
CA ILE A 305 -8.07 -23.66 -5.93
C ILE A 305 -8.49 -24.64 -4.82
N GLU A 306 -8.48 -25.93 -5.11
CA GLU A 306 -8.80 -26.98 -4.13
C GLU A 306 -7.76 -27.01 -2.99
N GLU A 307 -6.46 -26.88 -3.29
CA GLU A 307 -5.39 -26.81 -2.28
C GLU A 307 -5.61 -25.62 -1.33
N ILE A 308 -5.99 -24.44 -1.85
CA ILE A 308 -6.30 -23.28 -1.03
C ILE A 308 -7.53 -23.55 -0.15
N ASN A 309 -8.62 -24.07 -0.73
CA ASN A 309 -9.89 -24.33 -0.04
C ASN A 309 -9.73 -25.42 1.05
N GLN A 310 -8.91 -26.43 0.81
CA GLN A 310 -8.59 -27.49 1.77
C GLN A 310 -7.50 -27.10 2.76
N ARG A 311 -6.98 -25.88 2.69
CA ARG A 311 -5.89 -25.37 3.55
C ARG A 311 -4.59 -26.19 3.42
N LYS A 312 -4.36 -26.83 2.30
CA LYS A 312 -3.10 -27.49 1.92
C LYS A 312 -2.09 -26.46 1.43
N ILE A 313 -1.77 -25.51 2.29
CA ILE A 313 -0.89 -24.37 1.98
C ILE A 313 0.57 -24.70 2.31
N PRO A 314 1.55 -24.08 1.60
CA PRO A 314 2.97 -24.21 1.90
C PRO A 314 3.29 -23.96 3.37
N LYS A 315 4.29 -24.64 3.90
CA LYS A 315 4.72 -24.52 5.31
C LYS A 315 6.04 -23.77 5.40
N LEU A 316 6.08 -22.77 6.28
CA LEU A 316 7.32 -22.08 6.61
C LEU A 316 8.25 -23.04 7.34
N VAL A 317 9.44 -23.31 6.78
CA VAL A 317 10.46 -24.23 7.33
C VAL A 317 11.72 -23.49 7.78
N TYR A 318 11.96 -22.26 7.30
CA TYR A 318 13.07 -21.45 7.75
C TYR A 318 12.72 -19.95 7.69
N GLN A 319 13.20 -19.20 8.69
CA GLN A 319 13.12 -17.74 8.70
C GLN A 319 14.38 -17.15 9.29
N ASP A 320 14.90 -16.13 8.64
CA ASP A 320 15.97 -15.27 9.14
C ASP A 320 15.51 -13.81 9.13
N VAL A 321 15.95 -13.03 10.12
CA VAL A 321 15.62 -11.61 10.29
C VAL A 321 16.89 -10.84 10.64
N SER A 322 17.24 -9.85 9.82
CA SER A 322 18.44 -9.07 9.99
C SER A 322 18.22 -7.59 9.71
N LEU A 323 19.15 -6.75 10.19
CA LEU A 323 19.20 -5.32 9.85
C LEU A 323 19.85 -5.05 8.47
N HIS A 324 20.39 -6.09 7.85
CA HIS A 324 20.98 -6.10 6.51
C HIS A 324 20.32 -7.18 5.66
N PRO A 325 20.46 -7.16 4.33
CA PRO A 325 19.98 -8.25 3.50
C PRO A 325 20.49 -9.61 4.01
N CYS A 326 19.55 -10.55 4.24
CA CYS A 326 19.90 -11.85 4.79
C CYS A 326 20.74 -12.65 3.78
N GLU A 327 21.88 -13.13 4.21
CA GLU A 327 22.72 -14.04 3.43
C GLU A 327 22.20 -15.47 3.57
N PHE A 328 22.10 -16.17 2.44
CA PHE A 328 21.59 -17.54 2.40
C PHE A 328 22.20 -18.29 1.21
N ASP A 329 22.75 -19.45 1.49
CA ASP A 329 23.35 -20.31 0.49
C ASP A 329 22.26 -21.13 -0.24
N GLU A 330 21.77 -20.53 -1.36
CA GLU A 330 20.78 -21.20 -2.20
C GLU A 330 21.33 -22.42 -2.94
N ASP A 331 22.62 -22.43 -3.25
CA ASP A 331 23.21 -23.53 -4.02
C ASP A 331 23.30 -24.80 -3.16
N LYS A 332 23.57 -24.65 -1.87
CA LYS A 332 23.49 -25.77 -0.92
C LYS A 332 22.06 -26.32 -0.81
N LEU A 333 21.05 -25.44 -0.80
CA LEU A 333 19.64 -25.87 -0.78
C LEU A 333 19.26 -26.60 -2.08
N LYS A 334 19.69 -26.11 -3.26
CA LYS A 334 19.45 -26.73 -4.57
C LYS A 334 20.08 -28.11 -4.70
N GLN A 335 21.22 -28.36 -4.02
CA GLN A 335 21.83 -29.69 -3.98
C GLN A 335 21.03 -30.70 -3.17
N SER A 336 20.26 -30.26 -2.20
CA SER A 336 19.50 -31.10 -1.27
C SER A 336 18.04 -31.31 -1.69
N PHE A 337 17.45 -30.35 -2.42
CA PHE A 337 16.02 -30.37 -2.77
C PHE A 337 15.76 -29.84 -4.19
N ASP A 338 14.79 -30.44 -4.88
CA ASP A 338 14.33 -29.97 -6.19
C ASP A 338 13.69 -28.57 -6.09
N ALA A 339 13.99 -27.70 -7.05
CA ALA A 339 13.56 -26.31 -7.08
C ALA A 339 12.03 -26.12 -6.97
N ASN A 340 11.24 -27.09 -7.44
CA ASN A 340 9.77 -27.05 -7.37
C ASN A 340 9.20 -27.40 -5.98
N THR A 341 10.04 -27.88 -5.05
CA THR A 341 9.61 -28.34 -3.73
C THR A 341 9.67 -27.28 -2.65
N TYR A 342 10.27 -26.12 -2.96
CA TYR A 342 10.38 -25.00 -2.05
C TYR A 342 10.17 -23.65 -2.74
N HIS A 343 9.95 -22.60 -1.93
CA HIS A 343 9.90 -21.22 -2.38
C HIS A 343 10.66 -20.32 -1.40
N ILE A 344 11.59 -19.53 -1.92
CA ILE A 344 12.36 -18.55 -1.14
C ILE A 344 11.74 -17.17 -1.31
N LEU A 345 11.39 -16.54 -0.19
CA LEU A 345 10.81 -15.22 -0.15
C LEU A 345 11.75 -14.25 0.58
N ARG A 346 12.14 -13.16 -0.08
CA ARG A 346 12.89 -12.06 0.50
C ARG A 346 12.07 -10.80 0.48
N PHE A 347 11.96 -10.14 1.61
CA PHE A 347 11.26 -8.87 1.73
C PHE A 347 11.81 -8.04 2.88
N LYS A 348 11.44 -6.77 2.92
CA LYS A 348 11.80 -5.87 4.01
C LYS A 348 10.56 -5.29 4.66
N VAL A 349 10.65 -5.05 5.96
CA VAL A 349 9.60 -4.46 6.78
C VAL A 349 10.16 -3.25 7.51
N GLY A 350 9.42 -2.15 7.52
CA GLY A 350 9.88 -0.95 8.20
C GLY A 350 8.84 0.16 8.24
N TYR A 351 9.26 1.33 8.66
CA TYR A 351 8.42 2.52 8.72
C TYR A 351 7.92 2.95 7.33
N VAL A 352 8.73 2.73 6.30
CA VAL A 352 8.40 2.96 4.88
C VAL A 352 9.11 1.95 4.00
N GLY A 353 8.67 1.80 2.74
CA GLY A 353 9.35 0.97 1.73
C GLY A 353 10.69 1.54 1.25
N GLY A 354 10.93 2.85 1.41
CA GLY A 354 12.13 3.55 0.93
C GLY A 354 13.41 3.27 1.75
N LYS A 355 14.56 3.72 1.22
CA LYS A 355 15.89 3.49 1.83
C LYS A 355 16.21 4.43 3.00
N SER A 356 15.51 5.55 3.16
CA SER A 356 15.80 6.56 4.18
C SER A 356 14.74 6.55 5.29
N ASN A 357 15.19 6.81 6.53
CA ASN A 357 14.28 6.96 7.66
C ASN A 357 13.37 8.18 7.45
N PRO A 358 12.03 8.01 7.36
CA PRO A 358 11.09 9.10 7.12
C PRO A 358 11.10 10.14 8.23
N LEU A 359 11.38 9.73 9.47
CA LEU A 359 11.43 10.62 10.63
C LEU A 359 12.48 11.73 10.48
N ASN A 360 13.54 11.49 9.70
CA ASN A 360 14.58 12.49 9.43
C ASN A 360 14.15 13.58 8.43
N LYS A 361 13.00 13.40 7.75
CA LYS A 361 12.50 14.34 6.74
C LYS A 361 11.28 15.13 7.21
N ILE A 362 10.90 14.98 8.48
CA ILE A 362 9.76 15.68 9.04
C ILE A 362 10.21 17.07 9.50
N THR A 363 9.47 18.09 9.11
CA THR A 363 9.69 19.44 9.59
C THR A 363 8.69 19.75 10.70
N PHE A 364 9.22 20.03 11.90
CA PHE A 364 8.42 20.45 13.05
C PHE A 364 8.48 21.94 13.27
N TYR A 365 7.41 22.51 13.81
CA TYR A 365 7.35 23.89 14.23
C TYR A 365 6.87 24.00 15.68
N ASN A 366 7.24 25.10 16.34
CA ASN A 366 6.78 25.42 17.68
C ASN A 366 5.41 26.10 17.61
N LEU A 367 4.40 25.49 18.23
CA LEU A 367 3.02 25.96 18.20
C LEU A 367 2.85 27.39 18.76
N LYS A 368 3.67 27.78 19.77
CA LYS A 368 3.56 29.10 20.44
C LYS A 368 4.04 30.27 19.57
N ASN A 369 5.09 30.07 18.77
CA ASN A 369 5.71 31.14 17.99
C ASN A 369 5.73 30.90 16.48
N GLY A 370 5.25 29.73 16.00
CA GLY A 370 5.17 29.36 14.60
C GLY A 370 6.51 29.12 13.90
N LYS A 371 7.65 29.15 14.63
CA LYS A 371 8.99 28.99 14.05
C LYS A 371 9.35 27.53 13.86
N ILE A 372 10.02 27.21 12.75
CA ILE A 372 10.61 25.89 12.50
C ILE A 372 11.62 25.56 13.60
N ILE A 373 11.59 24.32 14.04
CA ILE A 373 12.49 23.76 15.04
C ILE A 373 13.62 23.03 14.32
N SER A 374 14.88 23.33 14.70
CA SER A 374 16.05 22.69 14.10
C SER A 374 16.08 21.16 14.40
N GLU A 375 16.58 20.38 13.45
CA GLU A 375 16.69 18.91 13.55
C GLU A 375 17.38 18.44 14.83
N ASN A 376 18.39 19.17 15.31
CA ASN A 376 19.12 18.83 16.54
C ASN A 376 18.24 18.89 17.80
N LYS A 377 17.18 19.72 17.81
CA LYS A 377 16.21 19.76 18.90
C LYS A 377 15.19 18.64 18.83
N VAL A 378 14.83 18.19 17.63
CA VAL A 378 13.87 17.09 17.45
C VAL A 378 14.43 15.78 17.98
N ARG A 379 15.71 15.50 17.76
CA ARG A 379 16.39 14.29 18.27
C ARG A 379 16.44 14.17 19.80
N SER A 380 16.22 15.28 20.52
CA SER A 380 16.23 15.28 21.99
C SER A 380 14.91 14.83 22.64
N PHE A 381 13.84 14.54 21.88
CA PHE A 381 12.53 14.22 22.44
C PHE A 381 12.39 12.78 22.94
N SER A 382 13.11 11.83 22.33
CA SER A 382 13.16 10.48 22.87
C SER A 382 14.48 9.79 22.49
N LEU A 383 15.19 9.33 23.49
CA LEU A 383 16.37 8.48 23.32
C LEU A 383 16.01 7.03 22.98
N LEU A 384 14.72 6.66 23.11
CA LEU A 384 14.22 5.30 22.86
C LEU A 384 13.82 5.07 21.39
N ILE A 385 13.74 6.15 20.58
CA ILE A 385 13.46 6.00 19.14
C ILE A 385 14.70 5.42 18.46
N THR A 386 14.55 4.24 17.89
CA THR A 386 15.67 3.56 17.22
C THR A 386 16.07 4.32 15.94
N GLN A 387 17.39 4.35 15.67
CA GLN A 387 17.89 4.91 14.40
C GLN A 387 17.59 3.99 13.22
N LYS A 388 17.39 2.70 13.48
CA LYS A 388 17.03 1.70 12.46
C LYS A 388 15.55 1.80 12.16
N HIS A 389 15.19 1.72 10.88
CA HIS A 389 13.81 1.90 10.41
C HIS A 389 13.32 0.75 9.53
N GLN A 390 14.16 -0.24 9.27
CA GLN A 390 13.85 -1.41 8.44
C GLN A 390 14.54 -2.66 8.96
N GLU A 391 13.87 -3.81 8.77
CA GLU A 391 14.36 -5.18 8.94
C GLU A 391 14.24 -5.93 7.61
N TYR A 392 15.15 -6.84 7.35
CA TYR A 392 15.15 -7.73 6.20
C TYR A 392 14.75 -9.12 6.64
N PHE A 393 13.88 -9.74 5.88
CA PHE A 393 13.38 -11.07 6.10
C PHE A 393 13.77 -11.98 4.94
N LEU A 394 14.21 -13.18 5.29
CA LEU A 394 14.33 -14.31 4.39
C LEU A 394 13.47 -15.44 4.95
N ARG A 395 12.62 -16.01 4.11
CA ARG A 395 11.79 -17.17 4.46
C ARG A 395 11.90 -18.25 3.40
N VAL A 396 11.93 -19.51 3.84
CA VAL A 396 11.81 -20.66 2.95
C VAL A 396 10.54 -21.40 3.29
N TYR A 397 9.75 -21.66 2.26
CA TYR A 397 8.50 -22.41 2.35
C TYR A 397 8.66 -23.76 1.68
N CYS A 398 8.26 -24.84 2.36
CA CYS A 398 8.10 -26.16 1.77
C CYS A 398 6.78 -26.20 0.98
N MET A 399 6.89 -26.45 -0.33
CA MET A 399 5.74 -26.52 -1.25
C MET A 399 5.17 -27.95 -1.32
N ASN A 400 5.98 -28.97 -1.07
CA ASN A 400 5.57 -30.36 -1.05
C ASN A 400 5.53 -30.89 0.37
N LEU A 401 4.34 -30.98 0.95
CA LEU A 401 4.15 -31.35 2.36
C LEU A 401 4.68 -32.76 2.71
N SER A 402 4.88 -33.66 1.72
CA SER A 402 5.49 -34.97 1.97
C SER A 402 6.99 -34.88 2.30
N LEU A 403 7.63 -33.74 2.04
CA LEU A 403 9.04 -33.49 2.35
C LEU A 403 9.24 -32.63 3.59
N LEU A 404 8.16 -32.28 4.32
CA LEU A 404 8.21 -31.35 5.44
C LEU A 404 9.22 -31.74 6.51
N ASP A 405 9.25 -32.99 6.90
CA ASP A 405 10.17 -33.49 7.93
C ASP A 405 11.64 -33.38 7.48
N LYS A 406 11.93 -33.71 6.21
CA LYS A 406 13.28 -33.57 5.65
C LYS A 406 13.74 -32.10 5.61
N PHE A 407 12.83 -31.17 5.32
CA PHE A 407 13.15 -29.75 5.38
C PHE A 407 13.42 -29.28 6.81
N ASN A 408 12.63 -29.74 7.78
CA ASN A 408 12.84 -29.40 9.19
C ASN A 408 14.21 -29.90 9.67
N GLU A 409 14.55 -31.17 9.44
CA GLU A 409 15.85 -31.75 9.76
C GLU A 409 17.00 -30.96 9.15
N TYR A 410 16.93 -30.66 7.85
CA TYR A 410 17.95 -29.86 7.13
C TYR A 410 18.18 -28.49 7.77
N PHE A 411 17.12 -27.76 8.12
CA PHE A 411 17.25 -26.42 8.70
C PHE A 411 17.62 -26.45 10.20
N GLU A 412 17.31 -27.51 10.93
CA GLU A 412 17.81 -27.73 12.28
C GLU A 412 19.33 -27.95 12.29
N GLU A 413 19.87 -28.77 11.41
CA GLU A 413 21.31 -28.97 11.22
C GLU A 413 22.03 -27.68 10.81
N LEU A 414 21.44 -26.91 9.89
CA LEU A 414 21.97 -25.61 9.47
C LEU A 414 22.04 -24.61 10.61
N SER A 415 21.03 -24.61 11.49
CA SER A 415 20.98 -23.69 12.64
C SER A 415 22.01 -24.05 13.71
N GLN A 416 22.24 -25.35 13.96
CA GLN A 416 23.27 -25.82 14.89
C GLN A 416 24.68 -25.49 14.40
N SER A 417 24.94 -25.60 13.09
CA SER A 417 26.24 -25.26 12.50
C SER A 417 26.57 -23.74 12.58
N LYS A 418 25.56 -22.88 12.54
CA LYS A 418 25.72 -21.42 12.70
C LYS A 418 26.07 -21.04 14.15
N ASN A 419 25.38 -21.61 15.13
CA ASN A 419 25.61 -21.31 16.54
C ASN A 419 27.01 -21.80 17.00
N GLY A 420 27.49 -22.94 16.51
CA GLY A 420 28.85 -23.44 16.81
C GLY A 420 29.97 -22.61 16.21
N SER A 421 29.72 -21.76 15.22
CA SER A 421 30.71 -20.85 14.64
C SER A 421 30.75 -19.47 15.33
N GLU A 422 29.67 -19.04 16.02
CA GLU A 422 29.64 -17.80 16.79
C GLU A 422 30.32 -17.94 18.16
N GLU A 423 30.20 -19.09 18.82
CA GLU A 423 30.89 -19.36 20.09
C GLU A 423 32.44 -19.42 19.97
N ASN A 424 32.97 -19.68 18.77
CA ASN A 424 34.42 -19.72 18.53
C ASN A 424 35.04 -18.37 18.13
N ASN A 425 34.27 -17.29 18.04
CA ASN A 425 34.76 -15.96 17.69
C ASN A 425 34.67 -14.93 18.86
N GLU A 426 34.28 -15.36 20.04
CA GLU A 426 34.23 -14.51 21.26
C GLU A 426 35.40 -14.80 22.24
N ASP A 427 36.45 -15.55 21.85
CA ASP A 427 37.68 -15.75 22.61
C ASP A 427 38.85 -14.85 22.16
#